data_5a605b388c35b7d251a33968b4398f31
#
_entry.id   5a605b388c35b7d251a33968b4398f31
#
_cell.length_a   1.000
_cell.length_b   1.000
_cell.length_c   1.000
_cell.angle_alpha   90.00
_cell.angle_beta   90.00
_cell.angle_gamma   90.00
#
_symmetry.space_group_name_H-M   'P 1'
#
loop_
_entity.id
_entity.type
_entity.pdbx_description
1 polymer ?
#
loop_
_entity_poly.entity_id
_entity_poly.type
_entity_poly.pdbx_seq_one_letter_code
_entity_poly.pdbx_strand_id
1 'polypeptide(L)'
;YDFVILDAFTGDYIPEHLLTEEFLEEVRAIMSPDGVLVANTFSTSRFYDHESVTYQKVFGEFFNFKLPSSGNRIIIARDAPLPPRGELTGVARSLAPSVEKFGVPLLEYPSRLSTRVDWDMSRRALTDQYSPSNLLRDN
;
A
#
# COMPACT_ATOMS: atom_id res chain seq x y z
N TYR A 1 8.34 4.74 -14.52
CA TYR A 1 8.65 5.45 -13.28
C TYR A 1 9.27 4.49 -12.29
N ASP A 2 10.36 4.92 -11.63
CA ASP A 2 11.04 4.13 -10.61
C ASP A 2 10.35 4.22 -9.24
N PHE A 3 9.56 5.28 -9.03
CA PHE A 3 8.85 5.54 -7.81
C PHE A 3 7.49 6.20 -8.07
N VAL A 4 6.43 5.60 -7.57
CA VAL A 4 5.06 6.11 -7.69
C VAL A 4 4.48 6.28 -6.29
N ILE A 5 3.90 7.44 -6.01
CA ILE A 5 3.20 7.72 -4.75
C ILE A 5 1.72 7.92 -5.06
N LEU A 6 0.85 7.15 -4.41
CA LEU A 6 -0.58 7.33 -4.40
C LEU A 6 -0.99 7.94 -3.05
N ASP A 7 -1.24 9.23 -3.06
CA ASP A 7 -1.65 10.01 -1.88
C ASP A 7 -2.78 10.97 -2.27
N ALA A 8 -3.87 10.40 -2.80
CA ALA A 8 -4.98 11.15 -3.35
C ALA A 8 -6.23 10.95 -2.49
N PHE A 9 -6.59 11.97 -1.74
CA PHE A 9 -7.77 11.98 -0.88
C PHE A 9 -8.74 13.09 -1.31
N THR A 10 -10.04 12.79 -1.19
CA THR A 10 -11.12 13.77 -1.27
C THR A 10 -11.81 13.79 0.09
N GLY A 11 -11.38 14.71 0.99
CA GLY A 11 -11.84 14.71 2.37
C GLY A 11 -11.36 13.45 3.11
N ASP A 12 -12.30 12.65 3.60
CA ASP A 12 -12.02 11.47 4.43
C ASP A 12 -12.01 10.14 3.65
N TYR A 13 -11.96 10.18 2.33
CA TYR A 13 -11.95 8.96 1.50
C TYR A 13 -11.05 9.07 0.28
N ILE A 14 -10.65 7.91 -0.24
CA ILE A 14 -9.92 7.79 -1.50
C ILE A 14 -10.95 7.71 -2.64
N PRO A 15 -10.80 8.48 -3.74
CA PRO A 15 -11.68 8.38 -4.90
C PRO A 15 -11.75 6.93 -5.41
N GLU A 16 -12.98 6.45 -5.65
CA GLU A 16 -13.26 5.03 -5.95
C GLU A 16 -12.45 4.48 -7.12
N HIS A 17 -12.31 5.27 -8.19
CA HIS A 17 -11.55 4.88 -9.38
C HIS A 17 -10.05 4.73 -9.14
N LEU A 18 -9.53 5.14 -7.97
CA LEU A 18 -8.13 4.96 -7.57
C LEU A 18 -7.92 3.72 -6.69
N LEU A 19 -8.94 2.90 -6.50
CA LEU A 19 -8.91 1.68 -5.69
C LEU A 19 -9.11 0.41 -6.50
N THR A 20 -9.37 0.55 -7.82
CA THR A 20 -9.76 -0.57 -8.68
C THR A 20 -8.55 -1.35 -9.20
N GLU A 21 -8.80 -2.62 -9.55
CA GLU A 21 -7.81 -3.49 -10.18
C GLU A 21 -7.27 -2.86 -11.46
N GLU A 22 -8.17 -2.33 -12.30
CA GLU A 22 -7.83 -1.71 -13.57
C GLU A 22 -6.89 -0.51 -13.36
N PHE A 23 -7.18 0.35 -12.40
CA PHE A 23 -6.29 1.47 -12.06
C PHE A 23 -4.92 1.00 -11.58
N LEU A 24 -4.87 0.03 -10.68
CA LEU A 24 -3.60 -0.49 -10.17
C LEU A 24 -2.78 -1.22 -11.26
N GLU A 25 -3.43 -1.89 -12.22
CA GLU A 25 -2.78 -2.46 -13.38
C GLU A 25 -2.17 -1.39 -14.30
N GLU A 26 -2.87 -0.28 -14.52
CA GLU A 26 -2.35 0.88 -15.25
C GLU A 26 -1.14 1.49 -14.54
N VAL A 27 -1.19 1.64 -13.21
CA VAL A 27 -0.06 2.10 -12.42
C VAL A 27 1.13 1.14 -12.56
N ARG A 28 0.89 -0.17 -12.44
CA ARG A 28 1.94 -1.18 -12.62
C ARG A 28 2.58 -1.09 -14.01
N ALA A 29 1.77 -0.89 -15.05
CA ALA A 29 2.24 -0.82 -16.43
C ALA A 29 3.17 0.37 -16.71
N ILE A 30 3.09 1.46 -15.94
CA ILE A 30 3.98 2.63 -16.08
C ILE A 30 5.20 2.59 -15.15
N MET A 31 5.27 1.60 -14.26
CA MET A 31 6.43 1.41 -13.39
C MET A 31 7.58 0.73 -14.14
N SER A 32 8.81 1.10 -13.80
CA SER A 32 9.99 0.33 -14.24
C SER A 32 10.02 -1.05 -13.56
N PRO A 33 10.77 -2.03 -14.10
CA PRO A 33 10.83 -3.38 -13.55
C PRO A 33 11.18 -3.45 -12.06
N ASP A 34 12.01 -2.52 -11.57
CA ASP A 34 12.39 -2.39 -10.16
C ASP A 34 11.65 -1.26 -9.44
N GLY A 35 10.64 -0.69 -10.07
CA GLY A 35 9.84 0.41 -9.55
C GLY A 35 9.11 0.05 -8.26
N VAL A 36 8.89 1.05 -7.42
CA VAL A 36 8.20 0.92 -6.13
C VAL A 36 6.98 1.82 -6.10
N LEU A 37 5.85 1.22 -5.75
CA LEU A 37 4.61 1.93 -5.44
C LEU A 37 4.48 2.10 -3.93
N VAL A 38 4.19 3.31 -3.49
CA VAL A 38 3.82 3.64 -2.10
C VAL A 38 2.44 4.26 -2.10
N ALA A 39 1.49 3.64 -1.41
CA ALA A 39 0.12 4.13 -1.32
C ALA A 39 -0.25 4.44 0.13
N ASN A 40 -0.74 5.66 0.37
CA ASN A 40 -1.33 6.03 1.66
C ASN A 40 -2.82 5.67 1.65
N THR A 41 -3.23 4.79 2.55
CA THR A 41 -4.60 4.27 2.65
C THR A 41 -5.07 4.27 4.11
N PHE A 42 -6.20 3.65 4.41
CA PHE A 42 -6.75 3.60 5.76
C PHE A 42 -6.79 2.17 6.32
N SER A 43 -6.27 1.98 7.53
CA SER A 43 -6.36 0.70 8.25
C SER A 43 -7.73 0.47 8.89
N THR A 44 -8.54 1.52 9.03
CA THR A 44 -9.89 1.49 9.63
C THR A 44 -11.01 1.56 8.59
N SER A 45 -10.67 1.56 7.30
CA SER A 45 -11.64 1.61 6.22
C SER A 45 -12.52 0.35 6.19
N ARG A 46 -13.81 0.53 5.90
CA ARG A 46 -14.75 -0.57 5.60
C ARG A 46 -14.32 -1.36 4.34
N PHE A 47 -13.48 -0.79 3.51
CA PHE A 47 -12.94 -1.42 2.30
C PHE A 47 -11.57 -2.06 2.49
N TYR A 48 -11.05 -2.08 3.71
CA TYR A 48 -9.73 -2.61 4.03
C TYR A 48 -9.45 -3.98 3.40
N ASP A 49 -10.39 -4.92 3.58
CA ASP A 49 -10.23 -6.28 3.02
C ASP A 49 -10.29 -6.27 1.50
N HIS A 50 -11.26 -5.57 0.91
CA HIS A 50 -11.41 -5.46 -0.54
C HIS A 50 -10.20 -4.80 -1.21
N GLU A 51 -9.73 -3.70 -0.63
CA GLU A 51 -8.53 -3.00 -1.09
C GLU A 51 -7.29 -3.89 -0.99
N SER A 52 -7.12 -4.59 0.13
CA SER A 52 -5.99 -5.51 0.34
C SER A 52 -6.00 -6.67 -0.67
N VAL A 53 -7.18 -7.26 -0.95
CA VAL A 53 -7.33 -8.28 -1.99
C VAL A 53 -7.01 -7.72 -3.37
N THR A 54 -7.39 -6.46 -3.66
CA THR A 54 -7.11 -5.80 -4.94
C THR A 54 -5.60 -5.61 -5.14
N TYR A 55 -4.90 -5.07 -4.13
CA TYR A 55 -3.44 -4.93 -4.19
C TYR A 55 -2.75 -6.29 -4.33
N GLN A 56 -3.19 -7.29 -3.58
CA GLN A 56 -2.62 -8.64 -3.65
C GLN A 56 -2.82 -9.27 -5.03
N LYS A 57 -3.96 -9.05 -5.66
CA LYS A 57 -4.26 -9.57 -7.00
C LYS A 57 -3.34 -8.97 -8.07
N VAL A 58 -3.06 -7.67 -7.98
CA VAL A 58 -2.26 -6.96 -8.98
C VAL A 58 -0.75 -7.12 -8.75
N PHE A 59 -0.29 -7.01 -7.51
CA PHE A 59 1.14 -6.98 -7.16
C PHE A 59 1.64 -8.26 -6.47
N GLY A 60 0.74 -9.15 -6.04
CA GLY A 60 1.10 -10.28 -5.19
C GLY A 60 1.38 -9.84 -3.75
N GLU A 61 2.48 -10.31 -3.18
CA GLU A 61 2.88 -9.92 -1.82
C GLU A 61 3.30 -8.45 -1.78
N PHE A 62 2.89 -7.74 -0.74
CA PHE A 62 3.25 -6.34 -0.50
C PHE A 62 3.54 -6.10 0.99
N PHE A 63 4.27 -5.03 1.31
CA PHE A 63 4.42 -4.59 2.68
C PHE A 63 3.22 -3.78 3.14
N ASN A 64 2.70 -4.15 4.30
CA ASN A 64 1.61 -3.49 5.00
C ASN A 64 2.19 -2.79 6.23
N PHE A 65 2.18 -1.47 6.24
CA PHE A 65 2.75 -0.65 7.31
C PHE A 65 1.64 0.19 7.94
N LYS A 66 1.15 -0.25 9.11
CA LYS A 66 0.08 0.44 9.84
C LYS A 66 0.66 1.50 10.77
N LEU A 67 0.05 2.67 10.76
CA LEU A 67 0.39 3.78 11.66
C LEU A 67 -0.59 3.78 12.85
N PRO A 68 -0.15 3.36 14.06
CA PRO A 68 -1.07 3.14 15.19
C PRO A 68 -1.81 4.41 15.64
N SER A 69 -1.20 5.57 15.43
CA SER A 69 -1.70 6.85 15.94
C SER A 69 -2.66 7.58 15.00
N SER A 70 -2.71 7.22 13.72
CA SER A 70 -3.45 8.00 12.72
C SER A 70 -4.55 7.22 12.00
N GLY A 71 -4.62 5.91 12.16
CA GLY A 71 -5.51 5.06 11.37
C GLY A 71 -5.08 4.90 9.91
N ASN A 72 -3.93 5.48 9.53
CA ASN A 72 -3.39 5.33 8.18
C ASN A 72 -2.68 3.98 8.03
N ARG A 73 -2.65 3.52 6.80
CA ARG A 73 -1.90 2.37 6.33
C ARG A 73 -1.09 2.77 5.11
N ILE A 74 0.19 2.44 5.12
CA ILE A 74 1.04 2.57 3.94
C ILE A 74 1.21 1.19 3.31
N ILE A 75 0.82 1.04 2.06
CA ILE A 75 1.10 -0.12 1.23
C ILE A 75 2.36 0.19 0.42
N ILE A 76 3.34 -0.74 0.44
CA ILE A 76 4.53 -0.66 -0.41
C ILE A 76 4.54 -1.91 -1.27
N ALA A 77 4.39 -1.72 -2.58
CA ALA A 77 4.29 -2.79 -3.55
C ALA A 77 5.29 -2.60 -4.71
N ARG A 78 5.64 -3.68 -5.37
CA ARG A 78 6.46 -3.71 -6.57
C ARG A 78 6.16 -4.96 -7.39
N ASP A 79 6.50 -4.93 -8.67
CA ASP A 79 6.32 -6.10 -9.55
C ASP A 79 7.44 -7.16 -9.34
N ALA A 80 8.62 -6.73 -8.86
CA ALA A 80 9.71 -7.61 -8.47
C ALA A 80 9.53 -8.17 -7.04
N PRO A 81 10.20 -9.27 -6.67
CA PRO A 81 10.15 -9.80 -5.31
C PRO A 81 10.51 -8.75 -4.25
N LEU A 82 9.81 -8.78 -3.12
CA LEU A 82 10.10 -7.88 -2.01
C LEU A 82 11.49 -8.19 -1.41
N PRO A 83 12.25 -7.14 -1.03
CA PRO A 83 13.53 -7.34 -0.39
C PRO A 83 13.38 -8.00 0.99
N PRO A 84 14.29 -8.89 1.40
CA PRO A 84 14.24 -9.48 2.71
C PRO A 84 14.53 -8.45 3.81
N ARG A 85 14.00 -8.70 5.02
CA ARG A 85 14.15 -7.78 6.16
C ARG A 85 15.59 -7.43 6.48
N GLY A 86 16.52 -8.36 6.31
CA GLY A 86 17.95 -8.12 6.57
C GLY A 86 18.53 -7.04 5.66
N GLU A 87 18.16 -7.06 4.38
CA GLU A 87 18.56 -6.05 3.41
C GLU A 87 17.95 -4.68 3.77
N LEU A 88 16.65 -4.64 4.07
CA LEU A 88 15.98 -3.41 4.52
C LEU A 88 16.63 -2.82 5.77
N THR A 89 17.03 -3.66 6.73
CA THR A 89 17.73 -3.22 7.94
C THR A 89 19.10 -2.63 7.61
N GLY A 90 19.84 -3.24 6.68
CA GLY A 90 21.14 -2.73 6.22
C GLY A 90 21.00 -1.35 5.56
N VAL A 91 20.03 -1.21 4.64
CA VAL A 91 19.74 0.06 3.97
C VAL A 91 19.28 1.12 4.99
N ALA A 92 18.39 0.77 5.91
CA ALA A 92 17.94 1.68 6.96
C ALA A 92 19.11 2.23 7.80
N ARG A 93 20.05 1.37 8.19
CA ARG A 93 21.25 1.81 8.94
C ARG A 93 22.13 2.76 8.13
N SER A 94 22.31 2.52 6.85
CA SER A 94 23.15 3.38 6.00
C SER A 94 22.49 4.76 5.75
N LEU A 95 21.16 4.82 5.65
CA LEU A 95 20.43 6.05 5.35
C LEU A 95 19.99 6.84 6.59
N ALA A 96 19.89 6.21 7.77
CA ALA A 96 19.40 6.86 8.99
C ALA A 96 20.09 8.21 9.30
N PRO A 97 21.43 8.33 9.20
CA PRO A 97 22.09 9.61 9.50
C PRO A 97 21.66 10.77 8.59
N SER A 98 21.28 10.48 7.34
CA SER A 98 20.87 11.50 6.38
C SER A 98 19.47 12.04 6.61
N VAL A 99 18.60 11.26 7.26
CA VAL A 99 17.20 11.61 7.51
C VAL A 99 16.88 11.95 8.96
N GLU A 100 17.81 11.70 9.89
CA GLU A 100 17.66 11.95 11.32
C GLU A 100 17.29 13.41 11.63
N LYS A 101 17.90 14.35 10.92
CA LYS A 101 17.62 15.80 11.05
C LYS A 101 16.16 16.17 10.72
N PHE A 102 15.43 15.31 10.04
CA PHE A 102 14.01 15.48 9.72
C PHE A 102 13.09 14.77 10.71
N GLY A 103 13.63 14.16 11.77
CA GLY A 103 12.86 13.41 12.76
C GLY A 103 12.29 12.09 12.23
N VAL A 104 12.87 11.51 11.17
CA VAL A 104 12.41 10.24 10.58
C VAL A 104 13.07 9.08 11.32
N PRO A 105 12.31 8.22 12.05
CA PRO A 105 12.84 7.09 12.79
C PRO A 105 13.08 5.87 11.89
N LEU A 106 13.94 6.03 10.88
CA LEU A 106 14.11 5.05 9.80
C LEU A 106 14.52 3.66 10.30
N LEU A 107 15.27 3.59 11.40
CA LEU A 107 15.71 2.32 12.00
C LEU A 107 14.57 1.45 12.54
N GLU A 108 13.41 2.05 12.83
CA GLU A 108 12.24 1.33 13.33
C GLU A 108 11.42 0.69 12.21
N TYR A 109 11.52 1.19 10.97
CA TYR A 109 10.63 0.82 9.88
C TYR A 109 10.78 -0.64 9.41
N PRO A 110 11.99 -1.22 9.26
CA PRO A 110 12.13 -2.59 8.79
C PRO A 110 11.40 -3.62 9.66
N SER A 111 11.33 -3.39 10.99
CA SER A 111 10.61 -4.28 11.91
C SER A 111 9.09 -4.14 11.82
N ARG A 112 8.60 -3.00 11.32
CA ARG A 112 7.17 -2.66 11.20
C ARG A 112 6.59 -2.99 9.83
N LEU A 113 7.43 -3.21 8.82
CA LEU A 113 7.02 -3.67 7.50
C LEU A 113 6.60 -5.15 7.60
N SER A 114 5.35 -5.45 7.29
CA SER A 114 4.78 -6.78 7.41
C SER A 114 4.19 -7.24 6.08
N THR A 115 4.45 -8.47 5.69
CA THR A 115 3.79 -9.14 4.56
C THR A 115 2.67 -10.07 5.01
N ARG A 116 2.39 -10.11 6.32
CA ARG A 116 1.34 -10.97 6.87
C ARG A 116 -0.03 -10.56 6.33
N VAL A 117 -0.75 -11.54 5.81
CA VAL A 117 -2.16 -11.40 5.44
C VAL A 117 -2.99 -11.29 6.73
N ASP A 118 -3.63 -10.15 6.93
CA ASP A 118 -4.50 -9.86 8.07
C ASP A 118 -5.88 -9.37 7.62
N TRP A 119 -6.24 -9.65 6.38
CA TRP A 119 -7.52 -9.36 5.76
C TRP A 119 -8.25 -10.62 5.33
N ASP A 120 -9.56 -10.50 5.12
CA ASP A 120 -10.40 -11.58 4.60
C ASP A 120 -10.16 -11.77 3.07
N MET A 121 -9.40 -12.81 2.73
CA MET A 121 -9.07 -13.14 1.34
C MET A 121 -10.29 -13.61 0.52
N SER A 122 -11.42 -13.90 1.14
CA SER A 122 -12.66 -14.26 0.42
C SER A 122 -13.37 -13.05 -0.16
N ARG A 123 -12.94 -11.84 0.20
CA ARG A 123 -13.51 -10.61 -0.34
C ARG A 123 -13.19 -10.44 -1.82
N ARG A 124 -14.13 -9.83 -2.51
CA ARG A 124 -13.97 -9.52 -3.93
C ARG A 124 -13.03 -8.34 -4.12
N ALA A 125 -12.11 -8.42 -5.09
CA ALA A 125 -11.33 -7.28 -5.53
C ALA A 125 -12.23 -6.16 -6.06
N LEU A 126 -11.82 -4.91 -5.87
CA LEU A 126 -12.49 -3.73 -6.40
C LEU A 126 -12.18 -3.61 -7.90
N THR A 127 -13.19 -3.35 -8.70
CA THR A 127 -13.07 -3.13 -10.15
C THR A 127 -13.87 -1.90 -10.53
N ASP A 128 -13.67 -1.37 -11.73
CA ASP A 128 -14.43 -0.21 -12.23
C ASP A 128 -15.94 -0.45 -12.24
N GLN A 129 -16.37 -1.71 -12.36
CA GLN A 129 -17.77 -2.11 -12.30
C GLN A 129 -18.24 -2.50 -10.88
N TYR A 130 -17.32 -2.74 -9.96
CA TYR A 130 -17.58 -3.09 -8.57
C TYR A 130 -16.75 -2.20 -7.66
N SER A 131 -17.21 -0.99 -7.46
CA SER A 131 -16.57 0.04 -6.65
C SER A 131 -17.25 0.22 -5.29
N PRO A 132 -16.59 0.89 -4.34
CA PRO A 132 -17.12 1.17 -3.02
C PRO A 132 -18.53 1.80 -2.96
N SER A 133 -18.91 2.63 -3.93
CA SER A 133 -20.27 3.20 -3.98
C SER A 133 -21.36 2.14 -4.10
N ASN A 134 -21.05 0.99 -4.72
CA ASN A 134 -21.98 -0.13 -4.81
C ASN A 134 -22.13 -0.87 -3.48
N LEU A 135 -21.11 -0.82 -2.62
CA LEU A 135 -21.13 -1.43 -1.29
C LEU A 135 -21.87 -0.58 -0.25
N LEU A 136 -22.07 0.72 -0.53
CA LEU A 136 -22.81 1.63 0.34
C LEU A 136 -24.32 1.62 0.08
N ARG A 137 -24.76 1.02 -1.05
CA ARG A 137 -26.18 0.94 -1.44
C ARG A 137 -26.89 -0.28 -0.88
N ASP A 138 -26.16 -1.25 -0.37
CA ASP A 138 -26.70 -2.53 0.16
C ASP A 138 -26.94 -2.51 1.68
N ASN A 139 -27.16 -1.33 2.28
CA ASN A 139 -27.56 -1.15 3.68
C ASN A 139 -28.85 -0.37 3.80
#